data_1b2240554664da04b57d87c69376300d
#
_entry.id   1b2240554664da04b57d87c69376300d
#
_cell.length_a   1.000
_cell.length_b   1.000
_cell.length_c   1.000
_cell.angle_alpha   90.00
_cell.angle_beta   90.00
_cell.angle_gamma   90.00
#
_symmetry.space_group_name_H-M   'P 1'
#
loop_
_entity.id
_entity.type
_entity.pdbx_description
1 polymer ?
#
loop_
_entity_poly.entity_id
_entity_poly.type
_entity_poly.pdbx_seq_one_letter_code
_entity_poly.pdbx_strand_id
1 'polypeptide(L)'
;MPKLALAELLRKNKVEQILQLAEINAELETLTAQDRVRWALENLDGEFALASSFGIQSAVMLHLLTQEKPDVPVILTDTGYLFPETYQFIDELTARLSLNLYVYKSEMSSAWQEARFGQLWEQGVEGIKRYNQLNKVEPMRRALDELNVGCWFSGLRREQADSRATLPVLAIQNGVFKFLPLIDWTNKDIHQYLTSHDLPYHPLWEQGYLSVGDTHTTRKWEPGMKEEETRFFGLKRECGLHEDGTEYDGSGI
;
A
#
# COMPACT_ATOMS: atom_id res chain seq x y z
N MET A 1 20.15 2.15 -21.08
CA MET A 1 19.79 3.58 -21.08
C MET A 1 20.04 4.13 -19.68
N PRO A 2 20.27 5.44 -19.46
CA PRO A 2 20.32 5.98 -18.11
C PRO A 2 18.97 5.74 -17.42
N LYS A 3 18.99 5.41 -16.12
CA LYS A 3 17.77 5.23 -15.33
C LYS A 3 16.99 6.54 -15.27
N LEU A 4 15.66 6.44 -15.16
CA LEU A 4 14.79 7.59 -14.94
C LEU A 4 15.06 8.15 -13.53
N ALA A 5 15.71 9.31 -13.50
CA ALA A 5 16.02 9.96 -12.24
C ALA A 5 14.81 10.79 -11.76
N LEU A 6 14.31 10.47 -10.56
CA LEU A 6 13.21 11.20 -9.93
C LEU A 6 13.49 12.70 -9.84
N ALA A 7 14.73 13.06 -9.43
CA ALA A 7 15.15 14.45 -9.34
C ALA A 7 15.10 15.22 -10.65
N GLU A 8 15.38 14.56 -11.78
CA GLU A 8 15.27 15.18 -13.10
C GLU A 8 13.83 15.39 -13.50
N LEU A 9 12.97 14.40 -13.22
CA LEU A 9 11.53 14.50 -13.51
C LEU A 9 10.88 15.60 -12.66
N LEU A 10 11.22 15.74 -11.38
CA LEU A 10 10.69 16.78 -10.49
C LEU A 10 11.13 18.21 -10.87
N ARG A 11 12.23 18.37 -11.63
CA ARG A 11 12.66 19.69 -12.15
C ARG A 11 11.86 20.15 -13.37
N LYS A 12 11.15 19.24 -14.05
CA LYS A 12 10.29 19.57 -15.18
C LYS A 12 9.03 20.28 -14.72
N ASN A 13 8.40 21.05 -15.60
CA ASN A 13 7.10 21.60 -15.30
C ASN A 13 6.03 20.48 -15.22
N LYS A 14 4.88 20.79 -14.60
CA LYS A 14 3.78 19.82 -14.38
C LYS A 14 3.32 19.10 -15.67
N VAL A 15 3.24 19.84 -16.77
CA VAL A 15 2.76 19.31 -18.06
C VAL A 15 3.76 18.30 -18.61
N GLU A 16 5.04 18.63 -18.58
CA GLU A 16 6.11 17.73 -19.03
C GLU A 16 6.20 16.46 -18.17
N GLN A 17 6.02 16.59 -16.84
CA GLN A 17 5.94 15.44 -15.93
C GLN A 17 4.79 14.51 -16.30
N ILE A 18 3.59 15.07 -16.51
CA ILE A 18 2.38 14.31 -16.86
C ILE A 18 2.58 13.59 -18.21
N LEU A 19 3.08 14.28 -19.23
CA LEU A 19 3.29 13.68 -20.54
C LEU A 19 4.30 12.53 -20.49
N GLN A 20 5.43 12.74 -19.81
CA GLN A 20 6.46 11.69 -19.70
C GLN A 20 5.93 10.47 -18.92
N LEU A 21 5.22 10.70 -17.81
CA LEU A 21 4.60 9.60 -17.05
C LEU A 21 3.52 8.89 -17.87
N ALA A 22 2.75 9.60 -18.70
CA ALA A 22 1.75 9.00 -19.56
C ALA A 22 2.38 8.08 -20.63
N GLU A 23 3.48 8.49 -21.25
CA GLU A 23 4.22 7.67 -22.21
C GLU A 23 4.76 6.40 -21.56
N ILE A 24 5.40 6.52 -20.38
CA ILE A 24 5.91 5.38 -19.61
C ILE A 24 4.76 4.44 -19.21
N ASN A 25 3.67 4.97 -18.72
CA ASN A 25 2.52 4.16 -18.31
C ASN A 25 1.89 3.43 -19.49
N ALA A 26 1.85 4.04 -20.68
CA ALA A 26 1.36 3.37 -21.89
C ALA A 26 2.19 2.13 -22.25
N GLU A 27 3.52 2.17 -22.06
CA GLU A 27 4.39 1.01 -22.19
C GLU A 27 4.11 -0.02 -21.06
N LEU A 28 4.09 0.42 -19.80
CA LEU A 28 3.91 -0.45 -18.64
C LEU A 28 2.57 -1.20 -18.65
N GLU A 29 1.52 -0.61 -19.19
CA GLU A 29 0.20 -1.27 -19.34
C GLU A 29 0.26 -2.50 -20.27
N THR A 30 1.24 -2.59 -21.16
CA THR A 30 1.41 -3.74 -22.05
C THR A 30 2.21 -4.89 -21.44
N LEU A 31 2.86 -4.67 -20.30
CA LEU A 31 3.74 -5.63 -19.65
C LEU A 31 2.98 -6.50 -18.62
N THR A 32 3.49 -7.71 -18.39
CA THR A 32 3.05 -8.53 -17.26
C THR A 32 3.47 -7.91 -15.92
N ALA A 33 2.82 -8.28 -14.82
CA ALA A 33 3.18 -7.79 -13.49
C ALA A 33 4.66 -8.05 -13.14
N GLN A 34 5.18 -9.21 -13.52
CA GLN A 34 6.58 -9.57 -13.29
C GLN A 34 7.52 -8.72 -14.16
N ASP A 35 7.18 -8.52 -15.41
CA ASP A 35 8.00 -7.67 -16.30
C ASP A 35 7.94 -6.20 -15.87
N ARG A 36 6.82 -5.73 -15.32
CA ARG A 36 6.70 -4.41 -14.68
C ARG A 36 7.67 -4.26 -13.51
N VAL A 37 7.77 -5.27 -12.64
CA VAL A 37 8.73 -5.27 -11.52
C VAL A 37 10.15 -5.17 -12.04
N ARG A 38 10.54 -6.01 -13.00
CA ARG A 38 11.87 -5.98 -13.62
C ARG A 38 12.16 -4.64 -14.27
N TRP A 39 11.19 -4.13 -15.04
CA TRP A 39 11.30 -2.80 -15.65
C TRP A 39 11.59 -1.71 -14.62
N ALA A 40 10.86 -1.71 -13.50
CA ALA A 40 11.06 -0.71 -12.45
C ALA A 40 12.47 -0.81 -11.83
N LEU A 41 12.93 -2.01 -11.48
CA LEU A 41 14.24 -2.23 -10.89
C LEU A 41 15.40 -1.87 -11.84
N GLU A 42 15.20 -2.01 -13.15
CA GLU A 42 16.18 -1.69 -14.18
C GLU A 42 16.18 -0.21 -14.57
N ASN A 43 15.01 0.43 -14.61
CA ASN A 43 14.83 1.74 -15.23
C ASN A 43 14.61 2.89 -14.25
N LEU A 44 14.18 2.64 -13.00
CA LEU A 44 14.02 3.69 -12.00
C LEU A 44 15.28 3.83 -11.14
N ASP A 45 15.58 5.07 -10.77
CA ASP A 45 16.70 5.41 -9.88
C ASP A 45 16.26 5.42 -8.40
N GLY A 46 17.21 5.22 -7.49
CA GLY A 46 17.03 5.27 -6.04
C GLY A 46 16.83 3.91 -5.38
N GLU A 47 16.65 3.95 -4.05
CA GLU A 47 16.36 2.77 -3.25
C GLU A 47 14.89 2.35 -3.40
N PHE A 48 14.66 1.04 -3.31
CA PHE A 48 13.33 0.45 -3.46
C PHE A 48 12.80 -0.04 -2.12
N ALA A 49 11.48 0.06 -1.91
CA ALA A 49 10.79 -0.57 -0.80
C ALA A 49 9.43 -1.13 -1.23
N LEU A 50 8.85 -2.04 -0.45
CA LEU A 50 7.48 -2.53 -0.60
C LEU A 50 6.67 -2.11 0.62
N ALA A 51 5.56 -1.40 0.43
CA ALA A 51 4.59 -1.17 1.50
C ALA A 51 3.55 -2.31 1.51
N SER A 52 3.40 -2.96 2.66
CA SER A 52 2.40 -4.02 2.85
C SER A 52 1.66 -3.85 4.15
N SER A 53 0.32 -3.94 4.09
CA SER A 53 -0.54 -4.05 5.28
C SER A 53 -0.81 -5.49 5.68
N PHE A 54 -0.18 -6.46 5.03
CA PHE A 54 -0.42 -7.89 5.21
C PHE A 54 -1.91 -8.28 5.16
N GLY A 55 -2.64 -7.63 4.26
CA GLY A 55 -4.06 -7.92 4.01
C GLY A 55 -4.29 -9.28 3.34
N ILE A 56 -5.55 -9.57 3.01
CA ILE A 56 -6.05 -10.89 2.58
C ILE A 56 -5.17 -11.57 1.50
N GLN A 57 -4.69 -10.82 0.53
CA GLN A 57 -3.99 -11.32 -0.66
C GLN A 57 -2.55 -10.79 -0.76
N SER A 58 -2.00 -10.25 0.32
CA SER A 58 -0.70 -9.57 0.33
C SER A 58 0.47 -10.47 -0.04
N ALA A 59 0.37 -11.79 0.17
CA ALA A 59 1.41 -12.75 -0.17
C ALA A 59 1.81 -12.69 -1.66
N VAL A 60 0.90 -12.31 -2.56
CA VAL A 60 1.19 -12.15 -3.99
C VAL A 60 2.26 -11.11 -4.23
N MET A 61 2.05 -9.88 -3.77
CA MET A 61 2.99 -8.78 -4.03
C MET A 61 4.32 -8.99 -3.30
N LEU A 62 4.26 -9.50 -2.06
CA LEU A 62 5.43 -9.87 -1.29
C LEU A 62 6.30 -10.89 -2.03
N HIS A 63 5.70 -11.99 -2.48
CA HIS A 63 6.41 -13.02 -3.24
C HIS A 63 6.91 -12.48 -4.59
N LEU A 64 6.06 -11.82 -5.38
CA LEU A 64 6.41 -11.33 -6.71
C LEU A 64 7.66 -10.43 -6.68
N LEU A 65 7.73 -9.49 -5.73
CA LEU A 65 8.85 -8.57 -5.64
C LEU A 65 10.10 -9.22 -5.06
N THR A 66 9.96 -10.06 -4.03
CA THR A 66 11.11 -10.73 -3.40
C THR A 66 11.77 -11.79 -4.31
N GLN A 67 11.07 -12.32 -5.32
CA GLN A 67 11.70 -13.15 -6.34
C GLN A 67 12.69 -12.36 -7.21
N GLU A 68 12.46 -11.08 -7.44
CA GLU A 68 13.33 -10.22 -8.27
C GLU A 68 14.34 -9.42 -7.41
N LYS A 69 13.96 -9.04 -6.18
CA LYS A 69 14.81 -8.32 -5.21
C LYS A 69 14.59 -8.89 -3.79
N PRO A 70 15.31 -9.98 -3.43
CA PRO A 70 15.10 -10.68 -2.16
C PRO A 70 15.32 -9.84 -0.90
N ASP A 71 16.20 -8.85 -0.95
CA ASP A 71 16.60 -7.98 0.17
C ASP A 71 15.79 -6.69 0.25
N VAL A 72 14.73 -6.53 -0.59
CA VAL A 72 13.93 -5.32 -0.60
C VAL A 72 13.32 -5.04 0.79
N PRO A 73 13.48 -3.82 1.35
CA PRO A 73 12.79 -3.43 2.57
C PRO A 73 11.27 -3.57 2.41
N VAL A 74 10.65 -4.33 3.31
CA VAL A 74 9.19 -4.45 3.40
C VAL A 74 8.71 -3.60 4.57
N ILE A 75 7.95 -2.54 4.29
CA ILE A 75 7.47 -1.58 5.27
C ILE A 75 6.07 -1.97 5.71
N LEU A 76 5.90 -2.24 7.00
CA LEU A 76 4.62 -2.35 7.69
C LEU A 76 4.39 -1.11 8.54
N THR A 77 3.26 -0.44 8.37
CA THR A 77 2.77 0.55 9.32
C THR A 77 1.87 -0.13 10.35
N ASP A 78 2.40 -0.41 11.53
CA ASP A 78 1.64 -1.04 12.63
C ASP A 78 0.89 0.02 13.43
N THR A 79 -0.43 -0.06 13.40
CA THR A 79 -1.32 0.85 14.13
C THR A 79 -1.53 0.45 15.59
N GLY A 80 -1.11 -0.77 15.97
CA GLY A 80 -1.40 -1.37 17.27
C GLY A 80 -2.84 -1.89 17.39
N TYR A 81 -3.60 -1.91 16.30
CA TYR A 81 -5.01 -2.37 16.24
C TYR A 81 -5.23 -3.46 15.19
N LEU A 82 -4.16 -4.07 14.68
CA LEU A 82 -4.29 -5.17 13.74
C LEU A 82 -4.91 -6.40 14.42
N PHE A 83 -5.52 -7.28 13.64
CA PHE A 83 -6.02 -8.56 14.16
C PHE A 83 -4.86 -9.45 14.63
N PRO A 84 -5.07 -10.28 15.68
CA PRO A 84 -4.08 -11.28 16.08
C PRO A 84 -3.64 -12.18 14.90
N GLU A 85 -4.59 -12.56 14.05
CA GLU A 85 -4.33 -13.35 12.84
C GLU A 85 -3.45 -12.61 11.83
N THR A 86 -3.54 -11.27 11.78
CA THR A 86 -2.66 -10.46 10.93
C THR A 86 -1.22 -10.50 11.46
N TYR A 87 -1.00 -10.38 12.76
CA TYR A 87 0.34 -10.50 13.35
C TYR A 87 0.93 -11.89 13.12
N GLN A 88 0.15 -12.96 13.28
CA GLN A 88 0.58 -14.33 12.97
C GLN A 88 0.94 -14.49 11.48
N PHE A 89 0.15 -13.90 10.60
CA PHE A 89 0.38 -13.93 9.16
C PHE A 89 1.63 -13.14 8.75
N ILE A 90 1.94 -12.03 9.43
CA ILE A 90 3.19 -11.29 9.27
C ILE A 90 4.38 -12.19 9.60
N ASP A 91 4.35 -12.87 10.75
CA ASP A 91 5.43 -13.78 11.18
C ASP A 91 5.59 -14.95 10.20
N GLU A 92 4.49 -15.58 9.77
CA GLU A 92 4.48 -16.67 8.80
C GLU A 92 5.12 -16.25 7.47
N LEU A 93 4.63 -15.15 6.87
CA LEU A 93 5.16 -14.69 5.58
C LEU A 93 6.60 -14.19 5.69
N THR A 94 6.96 -13.55 6.81
CA THR A 94 8.33 -13.10 7.05
C THR A 94 9.29 -14.29 7.08
N ALA A 95 8.93 -15.35 7.78
CA ALA A 95 9.75 -16.57 7.82
C ALA A 95 9.76 -17.30 6.46
N ARG A 96 8.60 -17.46 5.81
CA ARG A 96 8.44 -18.22 4.57
C ARG A 96 9.15 -17.56 3.37
N LEU A 97 9.07 -16.24 3.27
CA LEU A 97 9.64 -15.46 2.16
C LEU A 97 10.96 -14.79 2.53
N SER A 98 11.48 -15.01 3.74
CA SER A 98 12.70 -14.36 4.26
C SER A 98 12.66 -12.83 4.12
N LEU A 99 11.53 -12.21 4.51
CA LEU A 99 11.31 -10.78 4.29
C LEU A 99 12.25 -9.92 5.12
N ASN A 100 12.80 -8.88 4.52
CA ASN A 100 13.53 -7.81 5.19
C ASN A 100 12.50 -6.80 5.76
N LEU A 101 11.84 -7.18 6.87
CA LEU A 101 10.69 -6.46 7.43
C LEU A 101 11.11 -5.29 8.31
N TYR A 102 10.55 -4.12 8.03
CA TYR A 102 10.64 -2.89 8.82
C TYR A 102 9.26 -2.50 9.35
N VAL A 103 9.13 -2.40 10.67
CA VAL A 103 7.87 -2.05 11.32
C VAL A 103 7.92 -0.60 11.80
N TYR A 104 7.06 0.24 11.23
CA TYR A 104 6.90 1.63 11.62
C TYR A 104 5.55 1.83 12.30
N LYS A 105 5.53 2.62 13.35
CA LYS A 105 4.33 2.94 14.13
C LYS A 105 4.31 4.41 14.52
N SER A 106 3.15 4.90 14.92
CA SER A 106 3.04 6.23 15.53
C SER A 106 3.99 6.36 16.73
N GLU A 107 4.57 7.52 16.93
CA GLU A 107 5.39 7.82 18.12
C GLU A 107 4.56 7.74 19.41
N MET A 108 3.26 8.05 19.31
CA MET A 108 2.31 7.95 20.40
C MET A 108 1.65 6.57 20.38
N SER A 109 1.71 5.85 21.51
CA SER A 109 1.02 4.55 21.61
C SER A 109 -0.50 4.69 21.43
N SER A 110 -1.14 3.61 20.98
CA SER A 110 -2.61 3.55 20.79
C SER A 110 -3.37 4.00 22.04
N ALA A 111 -2.98 3.47 23.22
CA ALA A 111 -3.62 3.84 24.50
C ALA A 111 -3.45 5.33 24.83
N TRP A 112 -2.30 5.91 24.52
CA TRP A 112 -2.08 7.35 24.73
C TRP A 112 -2.89 8.20 23.75
N GLN A 113 -3.02 7.77 22.49
CA GLN A 113 -3.87 8.44 21.50
C GLN A 113 -5.33 8.44 21.95
N GLU A 114 -5.86 7.30 22.42
CA GLU A 114 -7.24 7.19 22.92
C GLU A 114 -7.46 8.07 24.15
N ALA A 115 -6.52 8.07 25.10
CA ALA A 115 -6.62 8.91 26.29
C ALA A 115 -6.64 10.42 25.95
N ARG A 116 -5.93 10.82 24.89
CA ARG A 116 -5.78 12.22 24.50
C ARG A 116 -6.86 12.71 23.54
N PHE A 117 -7.28 11.87 22.61
CA PHE A 117 -8.16 12.26 21.51
C PHE A 117 -9.49 11.51 21.48
N GLY A 118 -9.66 10.48 22.34
CA GLY A 118 -10.76 9.53 22.25
C GLY A 118 -10.58 8.58 21.06
N GLN A 119 -11.61 7.82 20.75
CA GLN A 119 -11.64 6.89 19.62
C GLN A 119 -11.88 7.67 18.32
N LEU A 120 -10.78 8.07 17.65
CA LEU A 120 -10.83 8.90 16.44
C LEU A 120 -11.67 8.29 15.32
N TRP A 121 -11.72 6.96 15.21
CA TRP A 121 -12.51 6.25 14.18
C TRP A 121 -14.03 6.37 14.41
N GLU A 122 -14.49 6.78 15.59
CA GLU A 122 -15.91 7.04 15.90
C GLU A 122 -16.29 8.51 15.69
N GLN A 123 -15.33 9.38 15.36
CA GLN A 123 -15.53 10.83 15.22
C GLN A 123 -15.78 11.24 13.75
N GLY A 124 -16.41 10.36 12.96
CA GLY A 124 -16.75 10.62 11.57
C GLY A 124 -15.53 10.72 10.66
N VAL A 125 -15.72 11.32 9.48
CA VAL A 125 -14.70 11.36 8.43
C VAL A 125 -13.43 12.09 8.88
N GLU A 126 -13.56 13.20 9.59
CA GLU A 126 -12.41 13.98 10.06
C GLU A 126 -11.60 13.23 11.14
N GLY A 127 -12.29 12.53 12.04
CA GLY A 127 -11.63 11.64 13.00
C GLY A 127 -10.86 10.51 12.31
N ILE A 128 -11.46 9.87 11.29
CA ILE A 128 -10.81 8.83 10.48
C ILE A 128 -9.59 9.40 9.72
N LYS A 129 -9.69 10.58 9.15
CA LYS A 129 -8.54 11.23 8.49
C LYS A 129 -7.40 11.46 9.47
N ARG A 130 -7.69 12.01 10.65
CA ARG A 130 -6.70 12.24 11.71
C ARG A 130 -6.07 10.93 12.19
N TYR A 131 -6.89 9.89 12.39
CA TYR A 131 -6.42 8.55 12.74
C TYR A 131 -5.42 8.02 11.70
N ASN A 132 -5.81 8.08 10.42
CA ASN A 132 -4.95 7.62 9.33
C ASN A 132 -3.66 8.45 9.23
N GLN A 133 -3.73 9.77 9.42
CA GLN A 133 -2.56 10.63 9.42
C GLN A 133 -1.56 10.21 10.50
N LEU A 134 -2.02 9.99 11.74
CA LEU A 134 -1.17 9.64 12.87
C LEU A 134 -0.59 8.22 12.80
N ASN A 135 -1.39 7.26 12.31
CA ASN A 135 -1.05 5.84 12.42
C ASN A 135 -0.57 5.19 11.12
N LYS A 136 -0.74 5.87 9.97
CA LYS A 136 -0.40 5.31 8.66
C LYS A 136 0.46 6.26 7.83
N VAL A 137 -0.01 7.48 7.59
CA VAL A 137 0.64 8.42 6.66
C VAL A 137 1.97 8.92 7.23
N GLU A 138 1.97 9.40 8.48
CA GLU A 138 3.20 9.87 9.12
C GLU A 138 4.25 8.75 9.27
N PRO A 139 3.91 7.55 9.83
CA PRO A 139 4.88 6.46 9.91
C PRO A 139 5.41 6.01 8.55
N MET A 140 4.57 5.97 7.52
CA MET A 140 5.02 5.62 6.18
C MET A 140 5.97 6.67 5.60
N ARG A 141 5.64 7.97 5.76
CA ARG A 141 6.53 9.04 5.31
C ARG A 141 7.91 8.94 5.97
N ARG A 142 7.94 8.75 7.29
CA ARG A 142 9.18 8.58 8.04
C ARG A 142 9.96 7.34 7.57
N ALA A 143 9.28 6.23 7.27
CA ALA A 143 9.90 5.05 6.71
C ALA A 143 10.58 5.33 5.36
N LEU A 144 9.87 6.02 4.45
CA LEU A 144 10.42 6.39 3.15
C LEU A 144 11.64 7.30 3.27
N ASP A 145 11.58 8.28 4.18
CA ASP A 145 12.68 9.22 4.44
C ASP A 145 13.90 8.50 5.05
N GLU A 146 13.72 7.73 6.12
CA GLU A 146 14.80 7.03 6.83
C GLU A 146 15.49 5.96 5.98
N LEU A 147 14.73 5.27 5.13
CA LEU A 147 15.26 4.26 4.20
C LEU A 147 15.73 4.88 2.87
N ASN A 148 15.66 6.20 2.72
CA ASN A 148 16.05 6.93 1.51
C ASN A 148 15.38 6.35 0.23
N VAL A 149 14.09 6.04 0.31
CA VAL A 149 13.35 5.35 -0.76
C VAL A 149 13.10 6.30 -1.92
N GLY A 150 13.52 5.92 -3.12
CA GLY A 150 13.21 6.61 -4.37
C GLY A 150 11.95 6.07 -5.06
N CYS A 151 11.66 4.78 -4.86
CA CYS A 151 10.48 4.13 -5.41
C CYS A 151 9.90 3.11 -4.43
N TRP A 152 8.60 3.19 -4.16
CA TRP A 152 7.91 2.19 -3.35
C TRP A 152 6.84 1.44 -4.13
N PHE A 153 6.82 0.13 -3.94
CA PHE A 153 5.84 -0.77 -4.52
C PHE A 153 4.63 -0.93 -3.62
N SER A 154 3.46 -1.18 -4.23
CA SER A 154 2.23 -1.52 -3.51
C SER A 154 1.38 -2.49 -4.32
N GLY A 155 0.68 -3.38 -3.65
CA GLY A 155 -0.20 -4.38 -4.25
C GLY A 155 -1.63 -3.89 -4.52
N LEU A 156 -1.83 -2.60 -4.78
CA LEU A 156 -3.15 -2.06 -5.14
C LEU A 156 -3.61 -2.55 -6.51
N ARG A 157 -4.93 -2.73 -6.63
CA ARG A 157 -5.59 -3.15 -7.87
C ARG A 157 -6.81 -2.27 -8.16
N ARG A 158 -7.08 -2.01 -9.44
CA ARG A 158 -8.23 -1.21 -9.88
C ARG A 158 -9.55 -1.85 -9.47
N GLU A 159 -9.64 -3.19 -9.53
CA GLU A 159 -10.84 -3.95 -9.18
C GLU A 159 -11.31 -3.78 -7.72
N GLN A 160 -10.42 -3.37 -6.82
CA GLN A 160 -10.73 -3.32 -5.40
C GLN A 160 -11.64 -2.15 -4.98
N ALA A 161 -11.69 -1.07 -5.74
CA ALA A 161 -12.54 0.08 -5.44
C ALA A 161 -12.72 0.99 -6.67
N ASP A 162 -13.88 1.63 -6.78
CA ASP A 162 -14.18 2.58 -7.85
C ASP A 162 -13.18 3.76 -7.87
N SER A 163 -12.71 4.21 -6.69
CA SER A 163 -11.68 5.25 -6.55
C SER A 163 -10.34 4.90 -7.19
N ARG A 164 -10.08 3.63 -7.47
CA ARG A 164 -8.83 3.12 -8.05
C ARG A 164 -8.88 2.89 -9.57
N ALA A 165 -10.04 3.03 -10.18
CA ALA A 165 -10.28 2.66 -11.59
C ALA A 165 -9.30 3.32 -12.58
N THR A 166 -8.80 4.51 -12.27
CA THR A 166 -7.92 5.30 -13.13
C THR A 166 -6.47 5.37 -12.65
N LEU A 167 -6.11 4.63 -11.59
CA LEU A 167 -4.74 4.65 -11.09
C LEU A 167 -3.76 4.11 -12.15
N PRO A 168 -2.63 4.82 -12.40
CA PRO A 168 -1.58 4.36 -13.30
C PRO A 168 -0.68 3.30 -12.63
N VAL A 169 0.14 2.61 -13.43
CA VAL A 169 1.18 1.70 -12.92
C VAL A 169 2.27 2.46 -12.17
N LEU A 170 2.73 3.59 -12.74
CA LEU A 170 3.75 4.47 -12.17
C LEU A 170 3.17 5.86 -11.92
N ALA A 171 3.33 6.35 -10.71
CA ALA A 171 2.97 7.70 -10.29
C ALA A 171 4.09 8.33 -9.44
N ILE A 172 3.98 9.63 -9.20
CA ILE A 172 4.76 10.32 -8.16
C ILE A 172 3.79 10.67 -7.04
N GLN A 173 4.11 10.25 -5.83
CA GLN A 173 3.36 10.56 -4.62
C GLN A 173 4.31 11.00 -3.51
N ASN A 174 4.06 12.16 -2.90
CA ASN A 174 4.91 12.70 -1.84
C ASN A 174 6.40 12.80 -2.20
N GLY A 175 6.71 13.13 -3.44
CA GLY A 175 8.09 13.32 -3.92
C GLY A 175 8.88 12.03 -4.17
N VAL A 176 8.23 10.86 -4.17
CA VAL A 176 8.84 9.55 -4.51
C VAL A 176 8.01 8.84 -5.57
N PHE A 177 8.63 7.91 -6.31
CA PHE A 177 7.89 7.04 -7.21
C PHE A 177 7.02 6.06 -6.43
N LYS A 178 5.79 5.87 -6.90
CA LYS A 178 4.87 4.83 -6.47
C LYS A 178 4.61 3.91 -7.64
N PHE A 179 4.81 2.61 -7.44
CA PHE A 179 4.73 1.61 -8.49
C PHE A 179 3.73 0.50 -8.14
N LEU A 180 2.79 0.23 -9.03
CA LEU A 180 1.65 -0.66 -8.84
C LEU A 180 1.66 -1.80 -9.86
N PRO A 181 2.50 -2.85 -9.69
CA PRO A 181 2.65 -3.89 -10.71
C PRO A 181 1.38 -4.71 -10.95
N LEU A 182 0.55 -4.88 -9.91
CA LEU A 182 -0.67 -5.71 -9.94
C LEU A 182 -1.93 -4.93 -10.30
N ILE A 183 -1.81 -3.69 -10.80
CA ILE A 183 -2.92 -2.73 -10.87
C ILE A 183 -4.12 -3.23 -11.69
N ASP A 184 -3.90 -4.04 -12.70
CA ASP A 184 -4.89 -4.63 -13.61
C ASP A 184 -5.29 -6.08 -13.27
N TRP A 185 -4.70 -6.66 -12.22
CA TRP A 185 -5.02 -8.04 -11.82
C TRP A 185 -6.41 -8.15 -11.21
N THR A 186 -7.12 -9.20 -11.62
CA THR A 186 -8.40 -9.60 -11.07
C THR A 186 -8.24 -10.51 -9.84
N ASN A 187 -9.32 -10.72 -9.09
CA ASN A 187 -9.34 -11.72 -8.02
C ASN A 187 -9.02 -13.13 -8.53
N LYS A 188 -9.37 -13.43 -9.80
CA LYS A 188 -9.02 -14.70 -10.45
C LYS A 188 -7.51 -14.82 -10.65
N ASP A 189 -6.85 -13.77 -11.12
CA ASP A 189 -5.39 -13.75 -11.32
C ASP A 189 -4.65 -13.92 -10.01
N ILE A 190 -5.09 -13.23 -8.97
CA ILE A 190 -4.57 -13.37 -7.62
C ILE A 190 -4.70 -14.81 -7.11
N HIS A 191 -5.90 -15.41 -7.23
CA HIS A 191 -6.15 -16.78 -6.79
C HIS A 191 -5.26 -17.78 -7.55
N GLN A 192 -5.16 -17.61 -8.86
CA GLN A 192 -4.32 -18.46 -9.69
C GLN A 192 -2.84 -18.36 -9.29
N TYR A 193 -2.35 -17.15 -9.01
CA TYR A 193 -0.97 -16.94 -8.57
C TYR A 193 -0.72 -17.57 -7.20
N LEU A 194 -1.58 -17.33 -6.20
CA LEU A 194 -1.46 -17.92 -4.87
C LEU A 194 -1.42 -19.45 -4.96
N THR A 195 -2.32 -20.04 -5.75
CA THR A 195 -2.38 -21.51 -5.91
C THR A 195 -1.15 -22.06 -6.62
N SER A 196 -0.68 -21.41 -7.69
CA SER A 196 0.45 -21.89 -8.48
C SER A 196 1.79 -21.81 -7.74
N HIS A 197 1.90 -20.92 -6.76
CA HIS A 197 3.10 -20.72 -5.93
C HIS A 197 2.94 -21.27 -4.51
N ASP A 198 1.87 -22.01 -4.22
CA ASP A 198 1.57 -22.55 -2.88
C ASP A 198 1.62 -21.47 -1.80
N LEU A 199 1.07 -20.27 -2.07
CA LEU A 199 1.08 -19.15 -1.13
C LEU A 199 -0.24 -19.10 -0.35
N PRO A 200 -0.20 -18.76 0.95
CA PRO A 200 -1.40 -18.70 1.77
C PRO A 200 -2.21 -17.41 1.51
N TYR A 201 -3.53 -17.54 1.66
CA TYR A 201 -4.38 -16.41 1.99
C TYR A 201 -4.21 -16.05 3.48
N HIS A 202 -4.51 -14.81 3.83
CA HIS A 202 -4.63 -14.43 5.24
C HIS A 202 -5.69 -15.29 5.96
N PRO A 203 -5.46 -15.75 7.22
CA PRO A 203 -6.36 -16.68 7.91
C PRO A 203 -7.81 -16.21 8.02
N LEU A 204 -8.06 -14.89 8.06
CA LEU A 204 -9.41 -14.33 8.11
C LEU A 204 -10.20 -14.48 6.80
N TRP A 205 -9.55 -14.87 5.69
CA TRP A 205 -10.26 -15.16 4.45
C TRP A 205 -11.31 -16.26 4.62
N GLU A 206 -10.95 -17.35 5.25
CA GLU A 206 -11.86 -18.47 5.52
C GLU A 206 -12.99 -18.08 6.48
N GLN A 207 -12.83 -17.00 7.22
CA GLN A 207 -13.85 -16.47 8.13
C GLN A 207 -14.77 -15.44 7.47
N GLY A 208 -14.64 -15.20 6.14
CA GLY A 208 -15.51 -14.31 5.37
C GLY A 208 -15.08 -12.85 5.33
N TYR A 209 -13.80 -12.55 5.60
CA TYR A 209 -13.26 -11.21 5.38
C TYR A 209 -12.69 -11.08 3.96
N LEU A 210 -13.20 -10.13 3.18
CA LEU A 210 -12.66 -9.81 1.85
C LEU A 210 -11.51 -8.80 1.90
N SER A 211 -11.48 -7.98 2.93
CA SER A 211 -10.42 -7.00 3.18
C SER A 211 -10.15 -6.92 4.68
N VAL A 212 -8.89 -6.77 5.07
CA VAL A 212 -8.46 -6.72 6.47
C VAL A 212 -7.57 -5.49 6.70
N GLY A 213 -7.73 -4.88 7.86
CA GLY A 213 -6.91 -3.80 8.39
C GLY A 213 -7.08 -3.74 9.90
N ASP A 214 -7.36 -2.56 10.47
CA ASP A 214 -7.56 -2.42 11.91
C ASP A 214 -8.88 -3.08 12.36
N THR A 215 -8.90 -3.71 13.54
CA THR A 215 -10.04 -4.44 14.09
C THR A 215 -11.31 -3.61 14.16
N HIS A 216 -11.20 -2.36 14.61
CA HIS A 216 -12.34 -1.44 14.82
C HIS A 216 -12.89 -0.83 13.51
N THR A 217 -12.18 -0.92 12.37
CA THR A 217 -12.63 -0.38 11.08
C THR A 217 -12.80 -1.44 10.00
N THR A 218 -12.80 -2.71 10.38
CA THR A 218 -12.95 -3.85 9.48
C THR A 218 -14.15 -4.69 9.91
N ARG A 219 -14.99 -5.10 8.95
CA ARG A 219 -16.08 -6.03 9.18
C ARG A 219 -16.10 -7.15 8.16
N LYS A 220 -16.74 -8.27 8.50
CA LYS A 220 -16.98 -9.37 7.58
C LYS A 220 -17.88 -8.91 6.42
N TRP A 221 -17.67 -9.53 5.28
CA TRP A 221 -18.56 -9.32 4.15
C TRP A 221 -19.90 -10.03 4.39
N GLU A 222 -20.98 -9.39 4.02
CA GLU A 222 -22.33 -9.92 4.06
C GLU A 222 -22.95 -9.85 2.66
N PRO A 223 -23.87 -10.79 2.30
CA PRO A 223 -24.53 -10.77 0.99
C PRO A 223 -25.18 -9.42 0.68
N GLY A 224 -24.82 -8.85 -0.48
CA GLY A 224 -25.29 -7.54 -0.93
C GLY A 224 -24.36 -6.37 -0.65
N MET A 225 -23.29 -6.57 0.16
CA MET A 225 -22.27 -5.55 0.35
C MET A 225 -21.28 -5.51 -0.80
N LYS A 226 -20.83 -4.33 -1.17
CA LYS A 226 -19.60 -4.15 -1.95
C LYS A 226 -18.38 -4.39 -1.06
N GLU A 227 -17.23 -4.81 -1.65
CA GLU A 227 -15.99 -5.02 -0.90
C GLU A 227 -15.56 -3.75 -0.13
N GLU A 228 -15.69 -2.58 -0.74
CA GLU A 228 -15.32 -1.31 -0.14
C GLU A 228 -16.10 -0.97 1.14
N GLU A 229 -17.34 -1.47 1.29
CA GLU A 229 -18.17 -1.25 2.47
C GLU A 229 -17.69 -2.05 3.69
N THR A 230 -16.79 -3.02 3.51
CA THR A 230 -16.21 -3.81 4.61
C THR A 230 -15.16 -3.02 5.40
N ARG A 231 -14.80 -1.79 4.97
CA ARG A 231 -13.80 -0.95 5.61
C ARG A 231 -14.36 0.41 6.00
N PHE A 232 -13.88 0.95 7.13
CA PHE A 232 -14.22 2.28 7.63
C PHE A 232 -15.73 2.59 7.60
N PHE A 233 -16.55 1.59 7.91
CA PHE A 233 -18.03 1.69 7.93
C PHE A 233 -18.64 2.11 6.58
N GLY A 234 -17.91 1.93 5.47
CA GLY A 234 -18.31 2.44 4.14
C GLY A 234 -18.15 3.94 3.93
N LEU A 235 -17.66 4.67 4.93
CA LEU A 235 -17.47 6.14 4.85
C LEU A 235 -16.25 6.52 4.02
N LYS A 236 -15.22 5.69 4.00
CA LYS A 236 -13.97 5.91 3.29
C LYS A 236 -13.29 4.58 2.96
N ARG A 237 -12.86 4.39 1.72
CA ARG A 237 -12.11 3.18 1.33
C ARG A 237 -10.62 3.33 1.59
N GLU A 238 -10.06 4.48 1.23
CA GLU A 238 -8.63 4.70 1.27
C GLU A 238 -8.15 5.09 2.67
N CYS A 239 -7.01 4.53 3.07
CA CYS A 239 -6.40 4.78 4.37
C CYS A 239 -5.48 6.02 4.41
N GLY A 240 -5.54 6.87 3.39
CA GLY A 240 -4.70 8.06 3.25
C GLY A 240 -3.31 7.81 2.63
N LEU A 241 -2.78 6.59 2.70
CA LEU A 241 -1.51 6.23 2.05
C LEU A 241 -1.57 6.28 0.51
N HIS A 242 -2.77 6.22 -0.05
CA HIS A 242 -3.02 6.11 -1.49
C HIS A 242 -3.81 7.29 -2.03
N GLU A 243 -4.08 8.30 -1.21
CA GLU A 243 -4.68 9.56 -1.63
C GLU A 243 -3.59 10.49 -2.15
N ASP A 244 -3.84 11.16 -3.26
CA ASP A 244 -2.96 12.22 -3.73
C ASP A 244 -2.93 13.32 -2.68
N GLY A 245 -1.72 13.73 -2.29
CA GLY A 245 -1.49 14.75 -1.27
C GLY A 245 -1.92 16.14 -1.75
N THR A 246 -3.23 16.33 -1.93
CA THR A 246 -3.82 17.65 -2.05
C THR A 246 -4.22 18.11 -0.65
N GLU A 247 -3.40 19.03 -0.13
CA GLU A 247 -3.69 19.94 0.97
C GLU A 247 -3.81 19.36 2.38
N TYR A 248 -2.64 19.21 3.03
CA TYR A 248 -2.57 19.65 4.43
C TYR A 248 -1.50 20.75 4.50
N ASP A 249 -1.92 22.00 4.33
CA ASP A 249 -1.16 23.16 4.74
C ASP A 249 -1.10 23.13 6.27
N GLY A 250 0.10 22.86 6.78
CA GLY A 250 0.36 22.74 8.20
C GLY A 250 0.38 24.08 8.93
N SER A 251 -0.68 24.85 8.83
CA SER A 251 -0.90 26.07 9.64
C SER A 251 -1.99 25.84 10.68
N GLY A 252 -1.61 25.33 11.83
CA GLY A 252 -2.48 25.18 12.99
C GLY A 252 -1.71 24.72 14.21
N ILE A 253 -1.19 25.67 14.96
CA ILE A 253 -0.53 25.59 16.26
C ILE A 253 -1.31 24.75 17.26
#